data_bf642eaa9d6b3b21f0a15ac4fa9408fb
#
_entry.id   bf642eaa9d6b3b21f0a15ac4fa9408fb
#
_cell.length_a   1.000
_cell.length_b   1.000
_cell.length_c   1.000
_cell.angle_alpha   90.00
_cell.angle_beta   90.00
_cell.angle_gamma   90.00
#
_symmetry.space_group_name_H-M   'P 1'
#
loop_
_entity.id
_entity.type
_entity.pdbx_description
1 polymer ?
#
loop_
_entity_poly.entity_id
_entity_poly.type
_entity_poly.pdbx_seq_one_letter_code
_entity_poly.pdbx_strand_id
1 'polypeptide(L)'
;GTPVPEHEPDWAALPHVTTPFGRYTEIPVDWYRLQGRDVVIAELREIIEWRSEDLADVTDDLNAIVTGPAGWQTSLDSMIRTRILDTWMHEQDVRAAAGLPGGLSSDAARIAAQQFISGLPFVWGKSTGAPVGSSLTLTLTGPGIELERTVRVDDDKRARFVDGSVHEATLRMTVSWPLYAALSGGRVGAIAQAQRGHVEFHGDVQLSQSLLPALATTP
;
A
#
# COMPACT_ATOMS: atom_id res chain seq x y z
N GLY A 1 18.82 7.60 -13.57
CA GLY A 1 17.37 7.58 -13.77
C GLY A 1 16.99 8.34 -15.02
N THR A 2 15.90 7.98 -15.66
CA THR A 2 15.35 8.74 -16.79
C THR A 2 15.06 10.17 -16.34
N PRO A 3 15.51 11.22 -17.04
CA PRO A 3 15.21 12.60 -16.68
C PRO A 3 13.70 12.83 -16.65
N VAL A 4 13.23 13.61 -15.69
CA VAL A 4 11.85 14.08 -15.71
C VAL A 4 11.67 14.95 -16.96
N PRO A 5 10.66 14.71 -17.81
CA PRO A 5 10.45 15.49 -19.01
C PRO A 5 10.20 16.97 -18.67
N GLU A 6 10.69 17.88 -19.50
CA GLU A 6 10.31 19.28 -19.45
C GLU A 6 8.86 19.42 -19.93
N HIS A 7 7.94 19.28 -19.01
CA HIS A 7 6.51 19.31 -19.27
C HIS A 7 5.79 20.05 -18.13
N GLU A 8 4.83 20.89 -18.48
CA GLU A 8 3.99 21.61 -17.52
C GLU A 8 2.53 21.18 -17.68
N PRO A 9 2.01 20.36 -16.76
CA PRO A 9 0.64 19.94 -16.77
C PRO A 9 -0.35 21.10 -16.57
N ASP A 10 -1.56 20.98 -17.08
CA ASP A 10 -2.68 21.84 -16.68
C ASP A 10 -3.16 21.46 -15.28
N TRP A 11 -2.56 22.08 -14.27
CA TRP A 11 -2.87 21.81 -12.86
C TRP A 11 -4.33 22.08 -12.49
N ALA A 12 -5.03 22.94 -13.23
CA ALA A 12 -6.46 23.21 -13.00
C ALA A 12 -7.33 22.00 -13.40
N ALA A 13 -6.86 21.21 -14.36
CA ALA A 13 -7.51 19.96 -14.78
C ALA A 13 -7.20 18.76 -13.88
N LEU A 14 -6.27 18.91 -12.92
CA LEU A 14 -5.76 17.85 -12.04
C LEU A 14 -6.05 18.12 -10.55
N PRO A 15 -7.32 18.25 -10.14
CA PRO A 15 -7.69 18.64 -8.77
C PRO A 15 -7.27 17.62 -7.69
N HIS A 16 -6.93 16.40 -8.07
CA HIS A 16 -6.42 15.36 -7.17
C HIS A 16 -4.96 15.61 -6.76
N VAL A 17 -4.21 16.42 -7.51
CA VAL A 17 -2.80 16.70 -7.25
C VAL A 17 -2.67 17.86 -6.26
N THR A 18 -2.63 17.52 -4.98
CA THR A 18 -2.68 18.53 -3.88
C THR A 18 -1.34 18.73 -3.18
N THR A 19 -0.34 17.90 -3.40
CA THR A 19 0.96 17.93 -2.70
C THR A 19 2.11 18.24 -3.65
N PRO A 20 3.24 18.80 -3.15
CA PRO A 20 4.45 18.97 -3.97
C PRO A 20 4.99 17.65 -4.55
N PHE A 21 4.90 16.56 -3.78
CA PHE A 21 5.31 15.23 -4.25
C PHE A 21 4.37 14.73 -5.35
N GLY A 22 3.04 14.91 -5.18
CA GLY A 22 2.07 14.59 -6.22
C GLY A 22 2.32 15.35 -7.52
N ARG A 23 2.69 16.63 -7.45
CA ARG A 23 3.09 17.39 -8.64
C ARG A 23 4.33 16.82 -9.32
N TYR A 24 5.34 16.47 -8.54
CA TYR A 24 6.57 15.86 -9.07
C TYR A 24 6.28 14.54 -9.80
N THR A 25 5.43 13.68 -9.24
CA THR A 25 5.06 12.40 -9.86
C THR A 25 4.09 12.55 -11.03
N GLU A 26 3.23 13.57 -11.04
CA GLU A 26 2.25 13.77 -12.11
C GLU A 26 2.86 14.31 -13.41
N ILE A 27 3.96 15.07 -13.35
CA ILE A 27 4.62 15.58 -14.57
C ILE A 27 4.90 14.47 -15.58
N PRO A 28 5.61 13.37 -15.25
CA PRO A 28 5.82 12.28 -16.20
C PRO A 28 4.51 11.56 -16.55
N VAL A 29 3.57 11.42 -15.63
CA VAL A 29 2.29 10.76 -15.90
C VAL A 29 1.50 11.52 -16.96
N ASP A 30 1.37 12.84 -16.80
CA ASP A 30 0.67 13.69 -17.77
C ASP A 30 1.39 13.73 -19.12
N TRP A 31 2.72 13.77 -19.10
CA TRP A 31 3.52 13.64 -20.32
C TRP A 31 3.24 12.35 -21.08
N TYR A 32 3.24 11.20 -20.40
CA TYR A 32 2.99 9.90 -21.04
C TYR A 32 1.55 9.71 -21.51
N ARG A 33 0.57 10.42 -20.96
CA ARG A 33 -0.80 10.46 -21.52
C ARG A 33 -0.86 11.03 -22.93
N LEU A 34 0.11 11.89 -23.27
CA LEU A 34 0.22 12.48 -24.61
C LEU A 34 0.95 11.58 -25.61
N GLN A 35 1.63 10.53 -25.14
CA GLN A 35 2.37 9.62 -25.98
C GLN A 35 1.46 8.50 -26.51
N GLY A 36 1.86 7.92 -27.65
CA GLY A 36 1.20 6.74 -28.17
C GLY A 36 1.46 5.51 -27.27
N ARG A 37 0.49 4.62 -27.19
CA ARG A 37 0.57 3.37 -26.40
C ARG A 37 1.87 2.59 -26.64
N ASP A 38 2.28 2.48 -27.93
CA ASP A 38 3.45 1.66 -28.29
C ASP A 38 4.75 2.28 -27.79
N VAL A 39 4.83 3.62 -27.71
CA VAL A 39 5.97 4.35 -27.12
C VAL A 39 6.06 4.02 -25.63
N VAL A 40 4.94 4.15 -24.91
CA VAL A 40 4.90 3.86 -23.45
C VAL A 40 5.31 2.41 -23.18
N ILE A 41 4.83 1.45 -23.97
CA ILE A 41 5.17 0.03 -23.80
C ILE A 41 6.65 -0.23 -24.11
N ALA A 42 7.21 0.40 -25.15
CA ALA A 42 8.62 0.23 -25.50
C ALA A 42 9.53 0.76 -24.38
N GLU A 43 9.28 1.98 -23.90
CA GLU A 43 10.05 2.56 -22.80
C GLU A 43 9.91 1.76 -21.49
N LEU A 44 8.72 1.27 -21.18
CA LEU A 44 8.53 0.42 -20.01
C LEU A 44 9.39 -0.84 -20.08
N ARG A 45 9.50 -1.48 -21.24
CA ARG A 45 10.37 -2.65 -21.44
C ARG A 45 11.84 -2.31 -21.22
N GLU A 46 12.31 -1.22 -21.80
CA GLU A 46 13.70 -0.75 -21.63
C GLU A 46 14.00 -0.46 -20.14
N ILE A 47 13.09 0.19 -19.43
CA ILE A 47 13.24 0.47 -18.00
C ILE A 47 13.29 -0.83 -17.20
N ILE A 48 12.44 -1.81 -17.50
CA ILE A 48 12.43 -3.11 -16.82
C ILE A 48 13.75 -3.86 -17.05
N GLU A 49 14.26 -3.90 -18.28
CA GLU A 49 15.53 -4.54 -18.60
C GLU A 49 16.68 -3.86 -17.84
N TRP A 50 16.80 -2.55 -17.96
CA TRP A 50 17.83 -1.79 -17.25
C TRP A 50 17.76 -1.97 -15.73
N ARG A 51 16.55 -1.90 -15.13
CA ARG A 51 16.41 -2.11 -13.68
C ARG A 51 16.70 -3.54 -13.25
N SER A 52 16.41 -4.52 -14.09
CA SER A 52 16.74 -5.91 -13.80
C SER A 52 18.25 -6.14 -13.78
N GLU A 53 18.99 -5.52 -14.69
CA GLU A 53 20.45 -5.56 -14.72
C GLU A 53 21.04 -4.84 -13.50
N ASP A 54 20.58 -3.60 -13.22
CA ASP A 54 21.01 -2.79 -12.08
C ASP A 54 20.78 -3.51 -10.73
N LEU A 55 19.65 -4.22 -10.59
CA LEU A 55 19.35 -4.96 -9.38
C LEU A 55 20.09 -6.30 -9.27
N ALA A 56 20.48 -6.92 -10.38
CA ALA A 56 21.24 -8.18 -10.37
C ALA A 56 22.65 -7.98 -9.79
N ASP A 57 23.20 -6.80 -9.94
CA ASP A 57 24.54 -6.43 -9.46
C ASP A 57 24.55 -5.87 -8.03
N VAL A 58 23.36 -5.73 -7.41
CA VAL A 58 23.27 -5.25 -6.02
C VAL A 58 23.85 -6.30 -5.06
N THR A 59 25.02 -6.01 -4.56
CA THR A 59 25.72 -6.80 -3.52
C THR A 59 25.81 -6.06 -2.19
N ASP A 60 25.19 -4.90 -2.10
CA ASP A 60 25.30 -3.99 -0.98
C ASP A 60 24.62 -4.52 0.28
N ASP A 61 25.04 -3.98 1.42
CA ASP A 61 24.34 -4.19 2.68
C ASP A 61 22.92 -3.60 2.59
N LEU A 62 21.92 -4.45 2.72
CA LEU A 62 20.51 -4.05 2.71
C LEU A 62 20.17 -3.03 3.82
N ASN A 63 21.01 -2.90 4.86
CA ASN A 63 20.87 -1.88 5.89
C ASN A 63 21.54 -0.54 5.51
N ALA A 64 22.26 -0.49 4.39
CA ALA A 64 22.88 0.75 3.93
C ALA A 64 21.83 1.85 3.77
N ILE A 65 22.15 3.05 4.24
CA ILE A 65 21.25 4.20 4.12
C ILE A 65 21.35 4.78 2.72
N VAL A 66 20.23 4.85 2.05
CA VAL A 66 20.09 5.39 0.69
C VAL A 66 19.12 6.58 0.69
N THR A 67 19.25 7.41 -0.33
CA THR A 67 18.32 8.53 -0.54
C THR A 67 17.18 8.09 -1.43
N GLY A 68 15.96 8.13 -0.88
CA GLY A 68 14.75 7.81 -1.61
C GLY A 68 14.22 8.95 -2.48
N PRO A 69 13.14 8.71 -3.23
CA PRO A 69 12.41 9.75 -3.95
C PRO A 69 12.08 10.90 -3.01
N ALA A 70 12.09 12.14 -3.50
CA ALA A 70 11.88 13.34 -2.67
C ALA A 70 12.93 13.56 -1.55
N GLY A 71 14.07 12.86 -1.57
CA GLY A 71 15.23 13.14 -0.71
C GLY A 71 15.20 12.55 0.70
N TRP A 72 14.22 11.69 1.07
CA TRP A 72 14.23 11.06 2.39
C TRP A 72 15.31 9.98 2.50
N GLN A 73 15.84 9.81 3.72
CA GLN A 73 16.82 8.78 4.03
C GLN A 73 16.13 7.52 4.55
N THR A 74 16.49 6.36 3.99
CA THR A 74 15.93 5.06 4.38
C THR A 74 16.94 3.94 4.13
N SER A 75 16.72 2.74 4.68
CA SER A 75 17.56 1.59 4.32
C SER A 75 17.24 1.12 2.90
N LEU A 76 18.23 0.50 2.26
CA LEU A 76 18.08 -0.11 0.94
C LEU A 76 16.95 -1.15 0.93
N ASP A 77 16.85 -2.01 1.98
CA ASP A 77 15.74 -2.97 2.14
C ASP A 77 14.39 -2.27 2.13
N SER A 78 14.23 -1.23 2.94
CA SER A 78 12.97 -0.47 3.01
C SER A 78 12.63 0.19 1.68
N MET A 79 13.63 0.73 0.98
CA MET A 79 13.48 1.31 -0.36
C MET A 79 12.97 0.27 -1.35
N ILE A 80 13.62 -0.88 -1.41
CA ILE A 80 13.26 -1.97 -2.35
C ILE A 80 11.85 -2.47 -2.05
N ARG A 81 11.50 -2.71 -0.79
CA ARG A 81 10.14 -3.15 -0.40
C ARG A 81 9.07 -2.15 -0.76
N THR A 82 9.34 -0.86 -0.56
CA THR A 82 8.42 0.21 -0.97
C THR A 82 8.22 0.22 -2.48
N ARG A 83 9.30 0.05 -3.26
CA ARG A 83 9.20 -0.04 -4.73
C ARG A 83 8.45 -1.27 -5.20
N ILE A 84 8.62 -2.42 -4.52
CA ILE A 84 7.87 -3.63 -4.83
C ILE A 84 6.37 -3.43 -4.56
N LEU A 85 6.01 -2.84 -3.41
CA LEU A 85 4.63 -2.50 -3.10
C LEU A 85 4.02 -1.58 -4.17
N ASP A 86 4.70 -0.48 -4.49
CA ASP A 86 4.27 0.52 -5.45
C ASP A 86 4.05 -0.11 -6.85
N THR A 87 5.04 -0.84 -7.35
CA THR A 87 4.95 -1.52 -8.66
C THR A 87 3.85 -2.57 -8.68
N TRP A 88 3.71 -3.37 -7.61
CA TRP A 88 2.66 -4.38 -7.52
C TRP A 88 1.27 -3.76 -7.48
N MET A 89 1.08 -2.64 -6.77
CA MET A 89 -0.21 -1.94 -6.75
C MET A 89 -0.59 -1.43 -8.14
N HIS A 90 0.36 -0.83 -8.86
CA HIS A 90 0.11 -0.38 -10.24
C HIS A 90 -0.12 -1.56 -11.20
N GLU A 91 0.54 -2.70 -11.01
CA GLU A 91 0.20 -3.93 -11.73
C GLU A 91 -1.26 -4.33 -11.50
N GLN A 92 -1.75 -4.26 -10.24
CA GLN A 92 -3.15 -4.55 -9.94
C GLN A 92 -4.11 -3.53 -10.58
N ASP A 93 -3.76 -2.25 -10.63
CA ASP A 93 -4.53 -1.22 -11.30
C ASP A 93 -4.67 -1.53 -12.81
N VAL A 94 -3.56 -1.90 -13.48
CA VAL A 94 -3.55 -2.30 -14.90
C VAL A 94 -4.36 -3.57 -15.13
N ARG A 95 -4.20 -4.58 -14.25
CA ARG A 95 -4.98 -5.83 -14.33
C ARG A 95 -6.47 -5.59 -14.18
N ALA A 96 -6.86 -4.75 -13.24
CA ALA A 96 -8.27 -4.38 -13.03
C ALA A 96 -8.84 -3.67 -14.27
N ALA A 97 -8.12 -2.72 -14.84
CA ALA A 97 -8.54 -2.00 -16.06
C ALA A 97 -8.65 -2.93 -17.28
N ALA A 98 -7.78 -3.94 -17.37
CA ALA A 98 -7.77 -4.92 -18.46
C ALA A 98 -8.78 -6.09 -18.25
N GLY A 99 -9.39 -6.22 -17.08
CA GLY A 99 -10.21 -7.37 -16.73
C GLY A 99 -9.43 -8.69 -16.61
N LEU A 100 -8.14 -8.63 -16.26
CA LEU A 100 -7.21 -9.76 -16.19
C LEU A 100 -6.72 -10.00 -14.75
N PRO A 101 -7.57 -10.52 -13.84
CA PRO A 101 -7.17 -10.74 -12.45
C PRO A 101 -5.98 -11.70 -12.34
N GLY A 102 -5.08 -11.47 -11.38
CA GLY A 102 -3.92 -12.33 -11.14
C GLY A 102 -2.84 -11.66 -10.32
N GLY A 103 -1.71 -12.35 -10.10
CA GLY A 103 -0.58 -11.82 -9.33
C GLY A 103 -0.79 -11.73 -7.83
N LEU A 104 -1.92 -12.24 -7.29
CA LEU A 104 -2.31 -12.09 -5.88
C LEU A 104 -1.56 -13.03 -4.92
N SER A 105 -0.85 -14.02 -5.44
CA SER A 105 -0.04 -14.99 -4.67
C SER A 105 1.44 -14.96 -5.04
N SER A 106 1.88 -13.97 -5.79
CA SER A 106 3.30 -13.79 -6.16
C SER A 106 4.15 -13.38 -4.95
N ASP A 107 5.46 -13.48 -5.07
CA ASP A 107 6.39 -12.99 -4.04
C ASP A 107 6.22 -11.48 -3.82
N ALA A 108 5.98 -10.71 -4.89
CA ALA A 108 5.66 -9.30 -4.82
C ALA A 108 4.37 -9.05 -4.00
N ALA A 109 3.31 -9.87 -4.20
CA ALA A 109 2.10 -9.79 -3.40
C ALA A 109 2.36 -10.06 -1.91
N ARG A 110 3.23 -11.03 -1.58
CA ARG A 110 3.60 -11.32 -0.18
C ARG A 110 4.35 -10.15 0.46
N ILE A 111 5.26 -9.53 -0.27
CA ILE A 111 6.00 -8.34 0.21
C ILE A 111 5.04 -7.17 0.38
N ALA A 112 4.14 -6.93 -0.58
CA ALA A 112 3.11 -5.90 -0.48
C ALA A 112 2.20 -6.10 0.73
N ALA A 113 1.76 -7.34 0.98
CA ALA A 113 0.96 -7.66 2.16
C ALA A 113 1.72 -7.38 3.47
N GLN A 114 3.00 -7.76 3.56
CA GLN A 114 3.83 -7.46 4.72
C GLN A 114 3.96 -5.95 4.96
N GLN A 115 4.12 -5.16 3.90
CA GLN A 115 4.20 -3.71 4.01
C GLN A 115 2.88 -3.09 4.51
N PHE A 116 1.74 -3.47 3.95
CA PHE A 116 0.43 -3.00 4.43
C PHE A 116 0.18 -3.40 5.89
N ILE A 117 0.49 -4.65 6.24
CA ILE A 117 0.30 -5.16 7.60
C ILE A 117 1.24 -4.44 8.58
N SER A 118 2.48 -4.15 8.19
CA SER A 118 3.43 -3.42 9.05
C SER A 118 2.91 -2.04 9.48
N GLY A 119 2.03 -1.42 8.70
CA GLY A 119 1.34 -0.18 9.02
C GLY A 119 0.18 -0.31 10.02
N LEU A 120 -0.29 -1.53 10.29
CA LEU A 120 -1.47 -1.76 11.13
C LEU A 120 -1.40 -1.15 12.54
N PRO A 121 -0.24 -1.18 13.24
CA PRO A 121 -0.12 -0.48 14.53
C PRO A 121 -0.37 1.03 14.42
N PHE A 122 0.13 1.67 13.38
CA PHE A 122 -0.12 3.10 13.15
C PHE A 122 -1.60 3.36 12.85
N VAL A 123 -2.20 2.54 11.99
CA VAL A 123 -3.63 2.62 11.64
C VAL A 123 -4.48 2.49 12.90
N TRP A 124 -4.26 1.46 13.72
CA TRP A 124 -5.03 1.21 14.93
C TRP A 124 -4.82 2.27 16.00
N GLY A 125 -3.55 2.51 16.38
CA GLY A 125 -3.22 3.39 17.49
C GLY A 125 -3.43 4.86 17.20
N LYS A 126 -3.00 5.32 16.01
CA LYS A 126 -2.98 6.76 15.68
C LYS A 126 -4.14 7.18 14.79
N SER A 127 -4.35 6.53 13.66
CA SER A 127 -5.35 6.96 12.69
C SER A 127 -6.77 6.66 13.16
N THR A 128 -7.01 5.50 13.76
CA THR A 128 -8.29 5.12 14.38
C THR A 128 -8.50 5.81 15.74
N GLY A 129 -7.42 6.15 16.45
CA GLY A 129 -7.49 6.71 17.81
C GLY A 129 -7.95 5.70 18.85
N ALA A 130 -7.60 4.43 18.67
CA ALA A 130 -8.04 3.36 19.55
C ALA A 130 -7.50 3.54 20.98
N PRO A 131 -8.32 3.30 22.04
CA PRO A 131 -7.94 3.56 23.42
C PRO A 131 -6.91 2.55 23.93
N VAL A 132 -6.18 2.95 24.99
CA VAL A 132 -5.25 2.06 25.72
C VAL A 132 -5.96 0.77 26.13
N GLY A 133 -5.28 -0.36 25.96
CA GLY A 133 -5.79 -1.69 26.24
C GLY A 133 -6.62 -2.32 25.11
N SER A 134 -7.10 -1.52 24.15
CA SER A 134 -7.86 -2.05 23.02
C SER A 134 -6.99 -2.82 22.03
N SER A 135 -7.58 -3.81 21.37
CA SER A 135 -6.91 -4.64 20.37
C SER A 135 -7.74 -4.82 19.11
N LEU A 136 -7.04 -4.89 17.96
CA LEU A 136 -7.60 -5.24 16.67
C LEU A 136 -6.97 -6.55 16.20
N THR A 137 -7.80 -7.54 15.88
CA THR A 137 -7.38 -8.72 15.15
C THR A 137 -7.83 -8.60 13.70
N LEU A 138 -6.86 -8.56 12.79
CA LEU A 138 -7.07 -8.61 11.35
C LEU A 138 -6.91 -10.04 10.87
N THR A 139 -7.94 -10.59 10.21
CA THR A 139 -7.90 -11.86 9.50
C THR A 139 -8.00 -11.60 8.01
N LEU A 140 -6.93 -11.93 7.27
CA LEU A 140 -6.93 -11.92 5.82
C LEU A 140 -7.25 -13.32 5.30
N THR A 141 -8.17 -13.40 4.33
CA THR A 141 -8.52 -14.64 3.65
C THR A 141 -8.06 -14.61 2.18
N GLY A 142 -7.65 -15.78 1.64
CA GLY A 142 -7.08 -15.96 0.29
C GLY A 142 -7.60 -15.03 -0.82
N PRO A 143 -7.16 -15.22 -2.05
CA PRO A 143 -6.24 -16.25 -2.53
C PRO A 143 -4.77 -15.93 -2.25
N GLY A 144 -3.99 -16.96 -1.92
CA GLY A 144 -2.52 -16.91 -1.81
C GLY A 144 -1.95 -16.28 -0.56
N ILE A 145 -2.74 -15.50 0.19
CA ILE A 145 -2.36 -14.92 1.47
C ILE A 145 -3.49 -15.13 2.46
N GLU A 146 -3.20 -15.93 3.46
CA GLU A 146 -4.09 -16.17 4.60
C GLU A 146 -3.27 -15.96 5.87
N LEU A 147 -3.73 -15.08 6.75
CA LEU A 147 -3.05 -14.82 8.00
C LEU A 147 -3.98 -14.14 9.00
N GLU A 148 -3.60 -14.25 10.26
CA GLU A 148 -4.18 -13.48 11.35
C GLU A 148 -3.08 -12.68 12.05
N ARG A 149 -3.33 -11.41 12.33
CA ARG A 149 -2.44 -10.53 13.09
C ARG A 149 -3.23 -9.69 14.06
N THR A 150 -2.72 -9.60 15.27
CA THR A 150 -3.32 -8.76 16.31
C THR A 150 -2.38 -7.62 16.68
N VAL A 151 -2.95 -6.43 16.82
CA VAL A 151 -2.29 -5.26 17.39
C VAL A 151 -3.05 -4.82 18.64
N ARG A 152 -2.31 -4.27 19.61
CA ARG A 152 -2.87 -3.75 20.86
C ARG A 152 -2.25 -2.40 21.17
N VAL A 153 -3.05 -1.51 21.75
CA VAL A 153 -2.56 -0.23 22.29
C VAL A 153 -2.09 -0.45 23.73
N ASP A 154 -0.80 -0.25 23.97
CA ASP A 154 -0.17 -0.39 25.28
C ASP A 154 -0.39 0.84 26.17
N ASP A 155 0.05 0.77 27.42
CA ASP A 155 -0.09 1.86 28.41
C ASP A 155 0.64 3.14 28.02
N ASP A 156 1.69 3.03 27.16
CA ASP A 156 2.40 4.18 26.58
C ASP A 156 1.67 4.82 25.38
N LYS A 157 0.42 4.40 25.10
CA LYS A 157 -0.43 4.84 23.98
C LYS A 157 0.11 4.49 22.59
N ARG A 158 1.02 3.52 22.50
CA ARG A 158 1.52 3.01 21.23
C ARG A 158 0.89 1.66 20.92
N ALA A 159 0.44 1.49 19.70
CA ALA A 159 0.00 0.18 19.25
C ALA A 159 1.20 -0.66 18.80
N ARG A 160 1.19 -1.95 19.14
CA ARG A 160 2.20 -2.93 18.75
C ARG A 160 1.55 -4.24 18.38
N PHE A 161 2.25 -5.03 17.59
CA PHE A 161 1.83 -6.41 17.35
C PHE A 161 1.90 -7.22 18.65
N VAL A 162 0.96 -8.12 18.79
CA VAL A 162 0.91 -9.07 19.91
C VAL A 162 1.31 -10.44 19.37
N ASP A 163 2.22 -11.11 20.07
CA ASP A 163 2.59 -12.50 19.76
C ASP A 163 1.48 -13.46 20.21
N GLY A 164 1.14 -14.40 19.32
CA GLY A 164 0.10 -15.40 19.58
C GLY A 164 -1.33 -14.94 19.30
N SER A 165 -2.29 -15.83 19.53
CA SER A 165 -3.72 -15.56 19.33
C SER A 165 -4.34 -14.84 20.54
N VAL A 166 -5.12 -13.80 20.26
CA VAL A 166 -5.91 -13.10 21.28
C VAL A 166 -7.36 -13.60 21.19
N HIS A 167 -7.81 -14.33 22.21
CA HIS A 167 -9.16 -14.91 22.22
C HIS A 167 -10.28 -13.85 22.22
N GLU A 168 -10.07 -12.72 22.90
CA GLU A 168 -11.05 -11.64 23.00
C GLU A 168 -10.42 -10.31 22.55
N ALA A 169 -10.38 -10.10 21.25
CA ALA A 169 -10.00 -8.80 20.71
C ALA A 169 -11.16 -7.80 20.85
N THR A 170 -10.83 -6.53 21.13
CA THR A 170 -11.82 -5.44 21.17
C THR A 170 -12.57 -5.31 19.86
N LEU A 171 -11.86 -5.49 18.74
CA LEU A 171 -12.41 -5.53 17.40
C LEU A 171 -11.73 -6.64 16.59
N ARG A 172 -12.54 -7.39 15.83
CA ARG A 172 -12.07 -8.32 14.80
C ARG A 172 -12.52 -7.82 13.45
N MET A 173 -11.63 -7.87 12.47
CA MET A 173 -11.91 -7.54 11.09
C MET A 173 -11.51 -8.74 10.23
N THR A 174 -12.46 -9.26 9.45
CA THR A 174 -12.19 -10.29 8.44
C THR A 174 -12.45 -9.71 7.05
N VAL A 175 -11.48 -9.87 6.17
CA VAL A 175 -11.54 -9.33 4.82
C VAL A 175 -10.66 -10.16 3.89
N SER A 176 -11.03 -10.25 2.60
CA SER A 176 -10.20 -10.92 1.62
C SER A 176 -8.92 -10.11 1.35
N TRP A 177 -7.79 -10.81 1.10
CA TRP A 177 -6.52 -10.15 0.78
C TRP A 177 -6.62 -9.14 -0.38
N PRO A 178 -7.26 -9.47 -1.53
CA PRO A 178 -7.36 -8.49 -2.62
C PRO A 178 -8.13 -7.24 -2.23
N LEU A 179 -9.18 -7.40 -1.42
CA LEU A 179 -9.94 -6.25 -0.95
C LEU A 179 -9.16 -5.44 0.08
N TYR A 180 -8.45 -6.09 1.00
CA TYR A 180 -7.60 -5.39 1.97
C TYR A 180 -6.52 -4.54 1.27
N ALA A 181 -5.87 -5.09 0.24
CA ALA A 181 -4.91 -4.35 -0.56
C ALA A 181 -5.54 -3.13 -1.26
N ALA A 182 -6.73 -3.31 -1.85
CA ALA A 182 -7.47 -2.21 -2.49
C ALA A 182 -7.92 -1.13 -1.50
N LEU A 183 -8.31 -1.51 -0.28
CA LEU A 183 -8.64 -0.60 0.81
C LEU A 183 -7.42 0.19 1.28
N SER A 184 -6.32 -0.52 1.56
CA SER A 184 -5.07 0.08 2.04
C SER A 184 -4.42 0.97 0.99
N GLY A 185 -4.57 0.62 -0.28
CA GLY A 185 -4.13 1.41 -1.42
C GLY A 185 -5.07 2.53 -1.85
N GLY A 186 -6.18 2.78 -1.12
CA GLY A 186 -7.12 3.84 -1.44
C GLY A 186 -7.92 3.66 -2.75
N ARG A 187 -7.91 2.44 -3.35
CA ARG A 187 -8.56 2.15 -4.65
C ARG A 187 -10.07 2.00 -4.54
N VAL A 188 -10.57 1.67 -3.35
CA VAL A 188 -12.00 1.50 -3.09
C VAL A 188 -12.40 2.13 -1.76
N GLY A 189 -13.62 2.64 -1.69
CA GLY A 189 -14.14 3.24 -0.46
C GLY A 189 -14.48 2.19 0.59
N ALA A 190 -13.81 2.23 1.73
CA ALA A 190 -13.95 1.24 2.81
C ALA A 190 -15.38 1.16 3.36
N ILE A 191 -16.05 2.30 3.56
CA ILE A 191 -17.43 2.37 4.05
C ILE A 191 -18.38 1.63 3.09
N ALA A 192 -18.25 1.88 1.78
CA ALA A 192 -19.11 1.24 0.78
C ALA A 192 -18.88 -0.27 0.72
N GLN A 193 -17.66 -0.76 0.91
CA GLN A 193 -17.35 -2.19 0.94
C GLN A 193 -17.91 -2.87 2.20
N ALA A 194 -17.81 -2.21 3.36
CA ALA A 194 -18.41 -2.70 4.60
C ALA A 194 -19.94 -2.78 4.51
N GLN A 195 -20.60 -1.75 3.93
CA GLN A 195 -22.05 -1.77 3.71
C GLN A 195 -22.54 -2.89 2.79
N ARG A 196 -21.67 -3.36 1.89
CA ARG A 196 -21.95 -4.52 0.99
C ARG A 196 -21.65 -5.86 1.65
N GLY A 197 -21.17 -5.88 2.91
CA GLY A 197 -20.81 -7.10 3.61
C GLY A 197 -19.50 -7.74 3.14
N HIS A 198 -18.65 -6.99 2.42
CA HIS A 198 -17.35 -7.49 1.95
C HIS A 198 -16.25 -7.38 3.02
N VAL A 199 -16.53 -6.68 4.11
CA VAL A 199 -15.69 -6.58 5.30
C VAL A 199 -16.56 -6.95 6.49
N GLU A 200 -16.15 -7.96 7.25
CA GLU A 200 -16.87 -8.42 8.43
C GLU A 200 -16.21 -7.86 9.69
N PHE A 201 -17.02 -7.38 10.62
CA PHE A 201 -16.58 -6.89 11.92
C PHE A 201 -17.29 -7.61 13.05
N HIS A 202 -16.54 -7.93 14.10
CA HIS A 202 -17.07 -8.43 15.38
C HIS A 202 -16.42 -7.64 16.52
N GLY A 203 -17.24 -7.10 17.42
CA GLY A 203 -16.81 -6.33 18.59
C GLY A 203 -17.28 -4.89 18.55
N ASP A 204 -16.40 -3.94 18.89
CA ASP A 204 -16.74 -2.52 19.06
C ASP A 204 -17.14 -1.85 17.74
N VAL A 205 -18.41 -1.44 17.65
CA VAL A 205 -18.98 -0.81 16.45
C VAL A 205 -18.41 0.58 16.22
N GLN A 206 -18.12 1.35 17.27
CA GLN A 206 -17.59 2.72 17.12
C GLN A 206 -16.16 2.66 16.58
N LEU A 207 -15.34 1.75 17.09
CA LEU A 207 -13.99 1.52 16.59
C LEU A 207 -13.98 1.01 15.16
N SER A 208 -14.93 0.16 14.76
CA SER A 208 -15.05 -0.28 13.36
C SER A 208 -15.33 0.88 12.39
N GLN A 209 -16.22 1.80 12.80
CA GLN A 209 -16.53 3.00 12.02
C GLN A 209 -15.34 3.96 11.89
N SER A 210 -14.53 4.10 12.96
CA SER A 210 -13.31 4.91 12.95
C SER A 210 -12.17 4.25 12.17
N LEU A 211 -12.09 2.92 12.17
CA LEU A 211 -11.08 2.15 11.45
C LEU A 211 -11.26 2.24 9.93
N LEU A 212 -12.50 2.17 9.45
CA LEU A 212 -12.77 2.11 8.01
C LEU A 212 -12.10 3.24 7.19
N PRO A 213 -12.25 4.53 7.53
CA PRO A 213 -11.58 5.60 6.80
C PRO A 213 -10.05 5.63 7.03
N ALA A 214 -9.57 5.02 8.12
CA ALA A 214 -8.16 4.98 8.46
C ALA A 214 -7.38 3.90 7.69
N LEU A 215 -8.07 2.98 6.99
CA LEU A 215 -7.42 1.88 6.26
C LEU A 215 -6.61 2.36 5.04
N ALA A 216 -7.01 3.44 4.38
CA ALA A 216 -6.28 4.01 3.25
C ALA A 216 -4.96 4.63 3.74
N THR A 217 -3.86 3.91 3.59
CA THR A 217 -2.53 4.29 4.10
C THR A 217 -1.56 4.73 3.01
N THR A 218 -1.88 4.49 1.75
CA THR A 218 -1.13 4.99 0.59
C THR A 218 -1.98 5.98 -0.18
N PRO A 219 -1.37 7.06 -0.69
CA PRO A 219 -2.07 8.06 -1.50
C PRO A 219 -2.56 7.51 -2.84
#